data_1c64fe4bfe7395ce7675acb22e93cc7c
#
_entry.id   1c64fe4bfe7395ce7675acb22e93cc7c
#
_cell.length_a   1.000
_cell.length_b   1.000
_cell.length_c   1.000
_cell.angle_alpha   90.00
_cell.angle_beta   90.00
_cell.angle_gamma   90.00
#
_symmetry.space_group_name_H-M   'P 1'
#
loop_
_entity.id
_entity.type
_entity.pdbx_description
1 polymer ?
#
loop_
_entity_poly.entity_id
_entity_poly.type
_entity_poly.pdbx_seq_one_letter_code
_entity_poly.pdbx_strand_id
1 'polypeptide(L)'
;MKREDFINVAEETLDSLPEEFRSRIQNVAILVEDYPPNQSPRPGQRRRLLLGIFHGVPTTKRSVFDLSIGPTHIVLCQKNIEAVCSYEAEVRHQIRQTLIHELGHYFGMTEEQLKNV
;
A
#
# COMPACT_ATOMS: atom_id res chain seq x y z
N MET A 1 -0.05 14.02 11.08
CA MET A 1 0.95 14.25 10.01
C MET A 1 0.29 14.94 8.83
N LYS A 2 0.96 15.90 8.24
CA LYS A 2 0.43 16.56 7.05
C LYS A 2 0.45 15.59 5.87
N ARG A 3 -0.51 15.76 4.94
CA ARG A 3 -0.60 14.93 3.73
C ARG A 3 0.71 14.89 2.95
N GLU A 4 1.34 16.05 2.78
CA GLU A 4 2.60 16.17 2.06
C GLU A 4 3.73 15.37 2.73
N ASP A 5 3.83 15.45 4.05
CA ASP A 5 4.82 14.69 4.81
C ASP A 5 4.55 13.19 4.72
N PHE A 6 3.28 12.81 4.76
CA PHE A 6 2.88 11.42 4.62
C PHE A 6 3.28 10.85 3.25
N ILE A 7 3.04 11.60 2.19
CA ILE A 7 3.43 11.22 0.84
C ILE A 7 4.95 11.08 0.73
N ASN A 8 5.69 12.03 1.29
CA ASN A 8 7.16 12.00 1.27
C ASN A 8 7.70 10.77 1.98
N VAL A 9 7.14 10.42 3.13
CA VAL A 9 7.53 9.21 3.87
C VAL A 9 7.27 7.96 3.05
N ALA A 10 6.13 7.89 2.38
CA ALA A 10 5.79 6.76 1.53
C ALA A 10 6.76 6.62 0.36
N GLU A 11 7.11 7.71 -0.30
CA GLU A 11 8.07 7.71 -1.40
C GLU A 11 9.47 7.31 -0.93
N GLU A 12 9.93 7.86 0.18
CA GLU A 12 11.21 7.48 0.79
C GLU A 12 11.23 6.00 1.14
N THR A 13 10.12 5.48 1.63
CA THR A 13 10.00 4.06 1.96
C THR A 13 10.17 3.19 0.71
N LEU A 14 9.53 3.55 -0.39
CA LEU A 14 9.71 2.82 -1.65
C LEU A 14 11.17 2.79 -2.09
N ASP A 15 11.85 3.93 -1.99
CA ASP A 15 13.26 4.05 -2.38
C ASP A 15 14.18 3.24 -1.48
N SER A 16 13.78 2.97 -0.25
CA SER A 16 14.57 2.23 0.73
C SER A 16 14.26 0.74 0.80
N LEU A 17 13.29 0.27 0.01
CA LEU A 17 12.96 -1.16 0.00
C LEU A 17 14.09 -2.00 -0.58
N PRO A 18 14.17 -3.29 -0.19
CA PRO A 18 15.15 -4.20 -0.78
C PRO A 18 15.07 -4.23 -2.31
N GLU A 19 16.19 -4.48 -2.96
CA GLU A 19 16.26 -4.48 -4.42
C GLU A 19 15.28 -5.44 -5.08
N GLU A 20 14.94 -6.52 -4.43
CA GLU A 20 13.91 -7.46 -4.90
C GLU A 20 12.58 -6.78 -5.18
N PHE A 21 12.21 -5.82 -4.35
CA PHE A 21 11.00 -5.02 -4.54
C PHE A 21 11.23 -3.90 -5.55
N ARG A 22 12.35 -3.19 -5.41
CA ARG A 22 12.65 -2.00 -6.21
C ARG A 22 12.73 -2.31 -7.70
N SER A 23 13.30 -3.45 -8.06
CA SER A 23 13.42 -3.86 -9.46
C SER A 23 12.08 -4.17 -10.13
N ARG A 24 11.04 -4.45 -9.33
CA ARG A 24 9.72 -4.86 -9.82
C ARG A 24 8.65 -3.77 -9.78
N ILE A 25 8.93 -2.63 -9.14
CA ILE A 25 7.94 -1.58 -8.92
C ILE A 25 8.08 -0.37 -9.84
N GLN A 26 8.63 -0.57 -11.03
CA GLN A 26 8.95 0.52 -11.95
C GLN A 26 7.76 1.41 -12.35
N ASN A 27 6.54 0.91 -12.26
CA ASN A 27 5.35 1.63 -12.70
C ASN A 27 4.25 1.64 -11.65
N VAL A 28 4.61 1.67 -10.36
CA VAL A 28 3.64 1.72 -9.27
C VAL A 28 3.58 3.14 -8.73
N ALA A 29 2.40 3.74 -8.77
CA ALA A 29 2.15 5.04 -8.18
C ALA A 29 1.61 4.89 -6.76
N ILE A 30 1.95 5.81 -5.87
CA ILE A 30 1.37 5.89 -4.53
C ILE A 30 0.36 7.02 -4.51
N LEU A 31 -0.85 6.69 -4.08
CA LEU A 31 -1.90 7.66 -3.82
C LEU A 31 -2.22 7.63 -2.33
N VAL A 32 -2.52 8.79 -1.77
CA VAL A 32 -2.88 8.89 -0.35
C VAL A 32 -4.26 9.48 -0.24
N GLU A 33 -5.15 8.74 0.41
CA GLU A 33 -6.52 9.16 0.69
C GLU A 33 -6.74 9.12 2.20
N ASP A 34 -7.74 9.84 2.69
CA ASP A 34 -8.06 9.79 4.12
C ASP A 34 -8.63 8.43 4.51
N TYR A 35 -9.55 7.93 3.72
CA TYR A 35 -10.25 6.66 3.94
C TYR A 35 -10.35 5.88 2.64
N PRO A 36 -10.58 4.55 2.73
CA PRO A 36 -10.77 3.75 1.52
C PRO A 36 -11.94 4.29 0.69
N PRO A 37 -11.78 4.39 -0.63
CA PRO A 37 -12.89 4.80 -1.49
C PRO A 37 -14.01 3.76 -1.45
N ASN A 38 -15.27 4.25 -1.44
CA ASN A 38 -16.49 3.43 -1.50
C ASN A 38 -16.73 2.50 -0.31
N GLN A 39 -16.06 2.72 0.82
CA GLN A 39 -16.38 1.97 2.03
C GLN A 39 -17.39 2.73 2.89
N SER A 40 -18.66 2.51 2.60
CA SER A 40 -19.72 2.87 3.55
C SER A 40 -19.86 1.73 4.56
N PRO A 41 -19.83 2.03 5.88
CA PRO A 41 -20.04 0.99 6.87
C PRO A 41 -21.47 0.45 6.72
N ARG A 42 -21.61 -0.85 6.45
CA ARG A 42 -22.92 -1.49 6.47
C ARG A 42 -23.32 -1.72 7.93
N PRO A 43 -24.57 -1.42 8.31
CA PRO A 43 -25.03 -1.71 9.66
C PRO A 43 -24.80 -3.18 10.00
N GLY A 44 -24.18 -3.45 11.14
CA GLY A 44 -23.95 -4.81 11.62
C GLY A 44 -22.67 -5.49 11.16
N GLN A 45 -21.87 -4.87 10.31
CA GLN A 45 -20.57 -5.41 9.91
C GLN A 45 -19.45 -4.75 10.70
N ARG A 46 -18.52 -5.58 11.22
CA ARG A 46 -17.29 -5.06 11.80
C ARG A 46 -16.51 -4.34 10.71
N ARG A 47 -16.17 -3.08 10.95
CA ARG A 47 -15.29 -2.33 10.07
C ARG A 47 -13.94 -3.02 10.03
N ARG A 48 -13.57 -3.56 8.87
CA ARG A 48 -12.18 -3.88 8.60
C ARG A 48 -11.45 -2.57 8.37
N LEU A 49 -10.49 -2.27 9.25
CA LEU A 49 -9.67 -1.09 9.09
C LEU A 49 -8.65 -1.35 7.99
N LEU A 50 -8.96 -0.94 6.78
CA LEU A 50 -8.03 -1.04 5.67
C LEU A 50 -7.01 0.08 5.75
N LEU A 51 -5.73 -0.28 5.79
CA LEU A 51 -4.63 0.67 5.84
C LEU A 51 -4.10 1.01 4.46
N GLY A 52 -4.21 0.07 3.53
CA GLY A 52 -3.80 0.26 2.15
C GLY A 52 -4.58 -0.65 1.21
N ILE A 53 -4.69 -0.25 -0.04
CA ILE A 53 -5.36 -1.02 -1.08
C ILE A 53 -4.49 -0.99 -2.33
N PHE A 54 -4.21 -2.17 -2.88
CA PHE A 54 -3.50 -2.29 -4.13
C PHE A 54 -4.50 -2.36 -5.29
N HIS A 55 -4.32 -1.52 -6.28
CA HIS A 55 -5.10 -1.54 -7.52
C HIS A 55 -4.20 -1.91 -8.69
N GLY A 56 -4.51 -2.99 -9.33
CA GLY A 56 -3.77 -3.48 -10.48
C GLY A 56 -3.95 -4.97 -10.64
N VAL A 57 -3.46 -5.49 -11.76
CA VAL A 57 -3.45 -6.94 -12.00
C VAL A 57 -2.07 -7.46 -11.63
N PRO A 58 -2.00 -8.56 -10.84
CA PRO A 58 -0.71 -9.18 -10.50
C PRO A 58 0.11 -9.43 -11.77
N THR A 59 1.42 -9.20 -11.68
CA THR A 59 2.33 -9.37 -12.84
C THR A 59 2.23 -10.76 -13.46
N THR A 60 1.92 -11.77 -12.67
CA THR A 60 1.74 -13.16 -13.11
C THR A 60 0.49 -13.35 -13.99
N LYS A 61 -0.47 -12.42 -13.94
CA LYS A 61 -1.73 -12.50 -14.68
C LYS A 61 -1.86 -11.42 -15.75
N ARG A 62 -0.86 -10.56 -15.91
CA ARG A 62 -0.89 -9.54 -16.95
C ARG A 62 -0.70 -10.15 -18.31
N SER A 63 -1.68 -9.94 -19.19
CA SER A 63 -1.52 -10.24 -20.61
C SER A 63 -1.21 -8.93 -21.35
N VAL A 64 -0.55 -9.05 -22.51
CA VAL A 64 -0.28 -7.90 -23.39
C VAL A 64 -1.53 -7.19 -23.88
N PHE A 65 -2.70 -7.80 -23.71
CA PHE A 65 -3.97 -7.25 -24.15
C PHE A 65 -4.72 -6.46 -23.06
N ASP A 66 -4.21 -6.39 -21.84
CA ASP A 66 -4.83 -5.64 -20.75
C ASP A 66 -4.48 -4.14 -20.81
N LEU A 67 -4.75 -3.53 -21.95
CA LEU A 67 -4.56 -2.09 -22.16
C LEU A 67 -5.61 -1.23 -21.45
N SER A 68 -6.68 -1.85 -20.96
CA SER A 68 -7.79 -1.15 -20.31
C SER A 68 -7.57 -0.93 -18.82
N ILE A 69 -6.54 -1.55 -18.23
CA ILE A 69 -6.24 -1.40 -16.81
C ILE A 69 -5.31 -0.19 -16.67
N GLY A 70 -5.77 0.81 -15.92
CA GLY A 70 -4.97 2.00 -15.66
C GLY A 70 -3.66 1.68 -14.93
N PRO A 71 -2.82 2.67 -14.68
CA PRO A 71 -1.54 2.45 -14.02
C PRO A 71 -1.74 1.75 -12.67
N THR A 72 -0.86 0.80 -12.39
CA THR A 72 -0.83 0.11 -11.11
C THR A 72 -0.54 1.12 -10.01
N HIS A 73 -1.35 1.10 -8.95
CA HIS A 73 -1.16 2.04 -7.85
C HIS A 73 -1.55 1.43 -6.51
N ILE A 74 -0.98 1.99 -5.45
CA ILE A 74 -1.33 1.66 -4.08
C ILE A 74 -1.98 2.88 -3.47
N VAL A 75 -3.15 2.71 -2.86
CA VAL A 75 -3.81 3.75 -2.09
C VAL A 75 -3.49 3.52 -0.61
N LEU A 76 -2.87 4.49 0.04
CA LEU A 76 -2.65 4.47 1.48
C LEU A 76 -3.75 5.30 2.15
N CYS A 77 -4.35 4.74 3.20
CA CYS A 77 -5.45 5.38 3.93
C CYS A 77 -4.88 6.10 5.15
N GLN A 78 -4.56 7.38 4.99
CA GLN A 78 -3.85 8.16 5.99
C GLN A 78 -4.54 8.17 7.35
N LYS A 79 -5.85 8.44 7.40
CA LYS A 79 -6.57 8.50 8.67
C LYS A 79 -6.62 7.16 9.38
N ASN A 80 -6.75 6.07 8.62
CA ASN A 80 -6.75 4.74 9.20
C ASN A 80 -5.38 4.37 9.75
N ILE A 81 -4.31 4.70 9.02
CA ILE A 81 -2.94 4.47 9.51
C ILE A 81 -2.68 5.27 10.78
N GLU A 82 -3.03 6.55 10.77
CA GLU A 82 -2.84 7.40 11.95
C GLU A 82 -3.66 6.90 13.15
N ALA A 83 -4.85 6.33 12.90
CA ALA A 83 -5.71 5.84 13.96
C ALA A 83 -5.12 4.64 14.73
N VAL A 84 -4.27 3.84 14.10
CA VAL A 84 -3.62 2.70 14.77
C VAL A 84 -2.24 3.05 15.31
N CYS A 85 -1.83 4.30 15.21
CA CYS A 85 -0.53 4.77 15.66
C CYS A 85 -0.68 5.81 16.77
N SER A 86 0.29 5.83 17.70
CA SER A 86 0.29 6.76 18.84
C SER A 86 1.23 7.94 18.64
N TYR A 87 2.22 7.81 17.76
CA TYR A 87 3.21 8.87 17.52
C TYR A 87 3.80 8.72 16.11
N GLU A 88 4.53 9.74 15.69
CA GLU A 88 5.01 9.87 14.31
C GLU A 88 5.90 8.70 13.85
N ALA A 89 6.77 8.22 14.72
CA ALA A 89 7.65 7.09 14.39
C ALA A 89 6.84 5.82 14.08
N GLU A 90 5.72 5.61 14.78
CA GLU A 90 4.83 4.50 14.48
C GLU A 90 4.14 4.67 13.13
N VAL A 91 3.77 5.90 12.78
CA VAL A 91 3.17 6.19 11.47
C VAL A 91 4.15 5.82 10.35
N ARG A 92 5.41 6.21 10.47
CA ARG A 92 6.46 5.87 9.51
C ARG A 92 6.63 4.36 9.39
N HIS A 93 6.67 3.67 10.52
CA HIS A 93 6.78 2.21 10.55
C HIS A 93 5.56 1.56 9.90
N GLN A 94 4.36 2.04 10.20
CA GLN A 94 3.12 1.48 9.65
C GLN A 94 3.02 1.70 8.13
N ILE A 95 3.46 2.85 7.63
CA ILE A 95 3.52 3.10 6.19
C ILE A 95 4.40 2.04 5.53
N ARG A 96 5.59 1.80 6.09
CA ARG A 96 6.51 0.79 5.56
C ARG A 96 5.89 -0.61 5.58
N GLN A 97 5.31 -1.01 6.69
CA GLN A 97 4.68 -2.33 6.82
C GLN A 97 3.52 -2.52 5.83
N THR A 98 2.71 -1.49 5.67
CA THR A 98 1.58 -1.53 4.74
C THR A 98 2.06 -1.66 3.29
N LEU A 99 3.06 -0.88 2.90
CA LEU A 99 3.64 -0.96 1.55
C LEU A 99 4.26 -2.34 1.28
N ILE A 100 5.05 -2.85 2.21
CA ILE A 100 5.68 -4.18 2.08
C ILE A 100 4.61 -5.26 1.93
N HIS A 101 3.57 -5.19 2.74
CA HIS A 101 2.49 -6.17 2.74
C HIS A 101 1.74 -6.18 1.40
N GLU A 102 1.32 -5.01 0.93
CA GLU A 102 0.58 -4.89 -0.32
C GLU A 102 1.44 -5.26 -1.54
N LEU A 103 2.67 -4.79 -1.60
CA LEU A 103 3.60 -5.13 -2.67
C LEU A 103 3.96 -6.61 -2.66
N GLY A 104 4.15 -7.18 -1.47
CA GLY A 104 4.44 -8.59 -1.32
C GLY A 104 3.33 -9.47 -1.89
N HIS A 105 2.08 -9.14 -1.59
CA HIS A 105 0.94 -9.85 -2.18
C HIS A 105 0.89 -9.71 -3.69
N TYR A 106 1.17 -8.52 -4.20
CA TYR A 106 1.23 -8.29 -5.63
C TYR A 106 2.29 -9.15 -6.33
N PHE A 107 3.44 -9.35 -5.68
CA PHE A 107 4.51 -10.17 -6.22
C PHE A 107 4.35 -11.67 -5.89
N GLY A 108 3.24 -12.04 -5.24
CA GLY A 108 2.98 -13.44 -4.87
C GLY A 108 3.85 -13.96 -3.74
N MET A 109 4.37 -13.08 -2.89
CA MET A 109 5.18 -13.47 -1.73
C MET A 109 4.30 -13.99 -0.60
N THR A 110 4.79 -15.00 0.11
CA THR A 110 4.12 -15.51 1.30
C THR A 110 4.40 -14.61 2.50
N GLU A 111 3.56 -14.70 3.54
CA GLU A 111 3.79 -13.97 4.79
C GLU A 111 5.16 -14.30 5.40
N GLU A 112 5.60 -15.56 5.27
CA GLU A 112 6.90 -15.99 5.77
C GLU A 112 8.05 -15.29 5.03
N GLN A 113 7.94 -15.16 3.71
CA GLN A 113 8.91 -14.41 2.92
C GLN A 113 8.94 -12.94 3.28
N LEU A 114 7.78 -12.36 3.58
CA LEU A 114 7.67 -10.95 3.96
C LEU A 114 8.28 -10.62 5.32
N LYS A 115 8.37 -11.60 6.23
CA LYS A 115 8.97 -11.39 7.55
C LYS A 115 10.45 -11.06 7.50
N ASN A 116 11.13 -11.43 6.43
CA ASN A 116 12.57 -11.23 6.28
C ASN A 116 12.91 -9.93 5.54
N VAL A 117 11.94 -9.10 5.26
CA VAL A 117 12.12 -7.84 4.54
C VAL A 117 12.28 -6.66 5.50
#